data_7dcdaad10b0824a7d98b488836dd030a
#
_entry.id   7dcdaad10b0824a7d98b488836dd030a
#
_cell.length_a   1.000
_cell.length_b   1.000
_cell.length_c   1.000
_cell.angle_alpha   90.00
_cell.angle_beta   90.00
_cell.angle_gamma   90.00
#
_symmetry.space_group_name_H-M   'P 1'
#
loop_
_entity.id
_entity.type
_entity.pdbx_description
1 polymer ?
#
loop_
_entity_poly.entity_id
_entity_poly.type
_entity_poly.pdbx_seq_one_letter_code
_entity_poly.pdbx_strand_id
1 'polypeptide(L)'
;VKLSGSWMPNPWGGTIDMKRGENNVWEVTIPLPEPEIYTYNFVADGVSVNDPQNVMVQRDGSRYLSMLLVDGERTENYKSANKRGTVSHPWYDSQILGINRRLTVYTPYGYETNTKTKYPVLYLLHGAGGDEEAWSSMGRTAQILDNLIEKGLAKPMIVVMPNGNPNQQAAQTFGLPTTEYDWRDPANRNLYVQSLVEEIVPFIEKNYRTVAKKSHRAIAGLSMGGGHTIAASGMYPDVFDYICPLSMGAERTPELDAQLQGIKKAGYKLYWLACGNTDFLFENANELDKALTANGLEHTYFVSDGGHVWANWRLYLNTFAPLLFK
;
A
#
# COMPACT_ATOMS: atom_id res chain seq x y z
N VAL A 1 8.96 -28.02 -17.59
CA VAL A 1 9.12 -26.75 -16.89
C VAL A 1 8.29 -25.70 -17.61
N LYS A 2 7.65 -24.81 -16.84
CA LYS A 2 6.84 -23.70 -17.36
C LYS A 2 7.25 -22.41 -16.68
N LEU A 3 7.03 -21.29 -17.36
CA LEU A 3 7.17 -19.93 -16.83
C LEU A 3 5.78 -19.41 -16.44
N SER A 4 5.66 -18.82 -15.27
CA SER A 4 4.50 -18.06 -14.81
C SER A 4 4.93 -16.62 -14.49
N GLY A 5 4.16 -15.62 -14.90
CA GLY A 5 4.52 -14.22 -14.69
C GLY A 5 3.33 -13.27 -14.66
N SER A 6 3.44 -12.19 -13.87
CA SER A 6 2.37 -11.22 -13.66
C SER A 6 2.04 -10.34 -14.87
N TRP A 7 2.79 -10.42 -15.96
CA TRP A 7 2.49 -9.77 -17.25
C TRP A 7 1.48 -10.55 -18.11
N MET A 8 1.14 -11.78 -17.70
CA MET A 8 0.21 -12.62 -18.46
C MET A 8 -1.23 -12.14 -18.30
N PRO A 9 -2.11 -12.38 -19.30
CA PRO A 9 -3.53 -12.03 -19.21
C PRO A 9 -4.22 -12.63 -17.98
N ASN A 10 -3.78 -13.82 -17.53
CA ASN A 10 -4.17 -14.40 -16.24
C ASN A 10 -2.95 -14.42 -15.29
N PRO A 11 -2.71 -13.34 -14.54
CA PRO A 11 -1.53 -13.23 -13.67
C PRO A 11 -1.55 -14.20 -12.48
N TRP A 12 -2.70 -14.80 -12.18
CA TRP A 12 -2.91 -15.70 -11.05
C TRP A 12 -2.81 -17.18 -11.37
N GLY A 13 -2.66 -17.58 -12.65
CA GLY A 13 -2.64 -18.99 -13.02
C GLY A 13 -2.17 -19.27 -14.44
N GLY A 14 -1.76 -18.26 -15.19
CA GLY A 14 -1.20 -18.44 -16.54
C GLY A 14 0.19 -19.05 -16.49
N THR A 15 0.49 -19.96 -17.45
CA THR A 15 1.82 -20.53 -17.63
C THR A 15 2.17 -20.65 -19.11
N ILE A 16 3.45 -20.54 -19.44
CA ILE A 16 4.02 -20.74 -20.78
C ILE A 16 4.97 -21.91 -20.71
N ASP A 17 4.85 -22.88 -21.63
CA ASP A 17 5.76 -24.02 -21.71
C ASP A 17 7.15 -23.56 -22.14
N MET A 18 8.18 -24.05 -21.44
CA MET A 18 9.58 -23.83 -21.76
C MET A 18 10.12 -25.04 -22.55
N LYS A 19 11.05 -24.80 -23.43
CA LYS A 19 11.74 -25.83 -24.19
C LYS A 19 13.08 -26.15 -23.55
N ARG A 20 13.42 -27.44 -23.48
CA ARG A 20 14.74 -27.87 -23.02
C ARG A 20 15.73 -27.71 -24.19
N GLY A 21 16.69 -26.82 -24.01
CA GLY A 21 17.77 -26.55 -24.94
C GLY A 21 18.99 -27.45 -24.70
N GLU A 22 20.11 -27.08 -25.30
CA GLU A 22 21.40 -27.71 -25.08
C GLU A 22 21.85 -27.51 -23.61
N ASN A 23 22.66 -28.44 -23.09
CA ASN A 23 23.16 -28.40 -21.71
C ASN A 23 22.07 -28.43 -20.60
N ASN A 24 20.86 -28.93 -20.93
CA ASN A 24 19.72 -29.00 -20.00
C ASN A 24 19.18 -27.64 -19.52
N VAL A 25 19.48 -26.59 -20.23
CA VAL A 25 18.88 -25.28 -19.98
C VAL A 25 17.46 -25.23 -20.54
N TRP A 26 16.53 -24.71 -19.74
CA TRP A 26 15.15 -24.49 -20.17
C TRP A 26 14.99 -23.04 -20.62
N GLU A 27 14.38 -22.84 -21.78
CA GLU A 27 14.29 -21.54 -22.44
C GLU A 27 12.87 -21.27 -22.94
N VAL A 28 12.47 -19.99 -22.89
CA VAL A 28 11.29 -19.46 -23.54
C VAL A 28 11.55 -18.02 -23.95
N THR A 29 11.14 -17.64 -25.14
CA THR A 29 11.14 -16.26 -25.59
C THR A 29 9.73 -15.71 -25.51
N ILE A 30 9.56 -14.58 -24.85
CA ILE A 30 8.29 -13.85 -24.72
C ILE A 30 8.43 -12.46 -25.34
N PRO A 31 7.34 -11.85 -25.82
CA PRO A 31 7.35 -10.41 -26.13
C PRO A 31 7.79 -9.62 -24.90
N LEU A 32 8.55 -8.55 -25.11
CA LEU A 32 8.94 -7.65 -24.03
C LEU A 32 7.68 -7.01 -23.44
N PRO A 33 7.40 -7.19 -22.15
CA PRO A 33 6.29 -6.50 -21.49
C PRO A 33 6.54 -4.98 -21.40
N GLU A 34 5.47 -4.21 -21.20
CA GLU A 34 5.56 -2.77 -20.95
C GLU A 34 6.45 -2.46 -19.73
N PRO A 35 7.06 -1.25 -19.67
CA PRO A 35 7.88 -0.87 -18.52
C PRO A 35 7.14 -0.96 -17.18
N GLU A 36 7.55 -1.91 -16.33
CA GLU A 36 6.97 -2.15 -15.01
C GLU A 36 7.86 -3.12 -14.21
N ILE A 37 7.57 -3.29 -12.93
CA ILE A 37 8.09 -4.38 -12.11
C ILE A 37 7.10 -5.54 -12.15
N TYR A 38 7.57 -6.66 -12.68
CA TYR A 38 6.82 -7.90 -12.75
C TYR A 38 7.35 -8.93 -11.76
N THR A 39 6.47 -9.84 -11.38
CA THR A 39 6.84 -11.03 -10.62
C THR A 39 6.76 -12.26 -11.52
N TYR A 40 7.65 -13.22 -11.30
CA TYR A 40 7.63 -14.49 -12.02
C TYR A 40 8.15 -15.64 -11.16
N ASN A 41 7.75 -16.84 -11.54
CA ASN A 41 8.25 -18.10 -10.99
C ASN A 41 8.32 -19.13 -12.10
N PHE A 42 9.14 -20.16 -11.92
CA PHE A 42 9.09 -21.36 -12.73
C PHE A 42 8.14 -22.38 -12.09
N VAL A 43 7.54 -23.22 -12.92
CA VAL A 43 6.77 -24.39 -12.48
C VAL A 43 7.47 -25.63 -13.00
N ALA A 44 8.12 -26.38 -12.11
CA ALA A 44 8.81 -27.62 -12.40
C ALA A 44 8.04 -28.79 -11.78
N ASP A 45 7.58 -29.73 -12.59
CA ASP A 45 6.82 -30.91 -12.16
C ASP A 45 5.64 -30.60 -11.22
N GLY A 46 4.95 -29.47 -11.52
CA GLY A 46 3.80 -29.00 -10.75
C GLY A 46 4.15 -28.16 -9.53
N VAL A 47 5.43 -28.00 -9.20
CA VAL A 47 5.89 -27.19 -8.05
C VAL A 47 6.34 -25.81 -8.53
N SER A 48 5.82 -24.76 -7.90
CA SER A 48 6.28 -23.38 -8.14
C SER A 48 7.59 -23.12 -7.40
N VAL A 49 8.60 -22.67 -8.14
CA VAL A 49 9.94 -22.37 -7.62
C VAL A 49 10.38 -20.98 -8.07
N ASN A 50 11.09 -20.27 -7.21
CA ASN A 50 11.76 -19.03 -7.59
C ASN A 50 12.91 -19.33 -8.57
N ASP A 51 13.30 -18.30 -9.33
CA ASP A 51 14.50 -18.36 -10.15
C ASP A 51 15.75 -18.44 -9.24
N PRO A 52 16.49 -19.56 -9.26
CA PRO A 52 17.66 -19.73 -8.39
C PRO A 52 18.84 -18.83 -8.77
N GLN A 53 18.82 -18.22 -9.95
CA GLN A 53 19.86 -17.31 -10.41
C GLN A 53 19.49 -15.83 -10.22
N ASN A 54 18.24 -15.54 -9.83
CA ASN A 54 17.79 -14.17 -9.56
C ASN A 54 17.68 -13.90 -8.05
N VAL A 55 18.61 -13.13 -7.54
CA VAL A 55 18.61 -12.70 -6.13
C VAL A 55 17.54 -11.67 -5.80
N MET A 56 16.90 -11.07 -6.81
CA MET A 56 15.82 -10.11 -6.64
C MET A 56 14.51 -10.84 -6.37
N VAL A 57 14.31 -11.19 -5.12
CA VAL A 57 13.12 -11.88 -4.62
C VAL A 57 12.40 -10.99 -3.64
N GLN A 58 11.09 -10.89 -3.75
CA GLN A 58 10.24 -10.15 -2.82
C GLN A 58 9.11 -11.03 -2.27
N ARG A 59 8.74 -10.77 -1.02
CA ARG A 59 7.62 -11.46 -0.39
C ARG A 59 6.31 -10.73 -0.74
N ASP A 60 5.30 -11.51 -1.13
CA ASP A 60 3.93 -11.07 -1.29
C ASP A 60 3.01 -12.01 -0.51
N GLY A 61 2.52 -11.55 0.63
CA GLY A 61 1.82 -12.40 1.59
C GLY A 61 2.69 -13.56 2.09
N SER A 62 2.26 -14.79 1.86
CA SER A 62 2.97 -16.01 2.25
C SER A 62 3.93 -16.57 1.18
N ARG A 63 4.10 -15.87 0.04
CA ARG A 63 4.90 -16.34 -1.08
C ARG A 63 6.10 -15.46 -1.32
N TYR A 64 7.20 -16.04 -1.79
CA TYR A 64 8.33 -15.33 -2.36
C TYR A 64 8.25 -15.42 -3.88
N LEU A 65 8.48 -14.30 -4.56
CA LEU A 65 8.36 -14.15 -6.00
C LEU A 65 9.65 -13.54 -6.56
N SER A 66 10.16 -14.10 -7.65
CA SER A 66 11.27 -13.50 -8.38
C SER A 66 10.79 -12.22 -9.07
N MET A 67 11.64 -11.20 -9.10
CA MET A 67 11.30 -9.87 -9.61
C MET A 67 12.00 -9.62 -10.94
N LEU A 68 11.29 -9.04 -11.89
CA LEU A 68 11.79 -8.54 -13.16
C LEU A 68 11.45 -7.07 -13.31
N LEU A 69 12.44 -6.21 -13.41
CA LEU A 69 12.25 -4.82 -13.81
C LEU A 69 12.40 -4.69 -15.33
N VAL A 70 11.34 -4.30 -16.01
CA VAL A 70 11.39 -3.79 -17.38
C VAL A 70 11.52 -2.28 -17.32
N ASP A 71 12.68 -1.77 -17.77
CA ASP A 71 13.04 -0.36 -17.63
C ASP A 71 12.28 0.53 -18.63
N GLY A 72 11.98 1.77 -18.19
CA GLY A 72 11.32 2.78 -18.99
C GLY A 72 10.84 3.96 -18.13
N GLU A 73 10.17 4.92 -18.74
CA GLU A 73 9.72 6.14 -18.06
C GLU A 73 8.86 5.87 -16.82
N ARG A 74 7.92 4.94 -16.92
CA ARG A 74 7.04 4.55 -15.81
C ARG A 74 7.79 4.03 -14.59
N THR A 75 8.91 3.33 -14.80
CA THR A 75 9.68 2.66 -13.73
C THR A 75 10.85 3.48 -13.21
N GLU A 76 11.04 4.69 -13.72
CA GLU A 76 12.19 5.52 -13.34
C GLU A 76 12.23 5.77 -11.83
N ASN A 77 11.08 6.04 -11.19
CA ASN A 77 11.00 6.27 -9.76
C ASN A 77 11.02 4.98 -8.92
N TYR A 78 10.98 3.79 -9.55
CA TYR A 78 11.03 2.51 -8.83
C TYR A 78 12.47 2.05 -8.55
N LYS A 79 13.45 2.69 -9.17
CA LYS A 79 14.88 2.46 -8.95
C LYS A 79 15.39 3.21 -7.73
N SER A 80 16.56 2.85 -7.23
CA SER A 80 17.18 3.54 -6.11
C SER A 80 17.59 4.97 -6.50
N ALA A 81 17.18 5.96 -5.72
CA ALA A 81 17.60 7.36 -5.84
C ALA A 81 19.04 7.56 -5.30
N ASN A 82 19.63 8.73 -5.55
CA ASN A 82 20.94 9.10 -4.96
C ASN A 82 20.77 9.49 -3.48
N LYS A 83 19.74 10.26 -3.15
CA LYS A 83 19.39 10.63 -1.78
C LYS A 83 18.31 9.69 -1.25
N ARG A 84 18.68 8.87 -0.30
CA ARG A 84 17.84 7.80 0.23
C ARG A 84 17.45 8.04 1.67
N GLY A 85 16.17 7.81 1.98
CA GLY A 85 15.67 7.77 3.34
C GLY A 85 16.01 6.47 4.05
N THR A 86 15.51 6.33 5.27
CA THR A 86 15.74 5.17 6.13
C THR A 86 14.42 4.44 6.35
N VAL A 87 14.46 3.10 6.32
CA VAL A 87 13.34 2.24 6.70
C VAL A 87 13.67 1.57 8.02
N SER A 88 12.78 1.66 8.99
CA SER A 88 12.91 1.06 10.31
C SER A 88 11.66 0.25 10.68
N HIS A 89 11.80 -0.66 11.66
CA HIS A 89 10.74 -1.56 12.08
C HIS A 89 10.49 -1.46 13.60
N PRO A 90 9.91 -0.34 14.08
CA PRO A 90 9.59 -0.19 15.49
C PRO A 90 8.47 -1.11 15.93
N TRP A 91 8.48 -1.49 17.21
CA TRP A 91 7.44 -2.25 17.86
C TRP A 91 6.61 -1.37 18.78
N TYR A 92 5.34 -1.68 18.92
CA TYR A 92 4.44 -1.05 19.88
C TYR A 92 3.49 -2.09 20.47
N ASP A 93 3.08 -1.86 21.70
CA ASP A 93 2.09 -2.67 22.37
C ASP A 93 0.70 -2.11 22.10
N SER A 94 -0.12 -2.87 21.35
CA SER A 94 -1.50 -2.49 21.12
C SER A 94 -2.37 -3.01 22.28
N GLN A 95 -2.90 -2.10 23.07
CA GLN A 95 -3.84 -2.43 24.13
C GLN A 95 -5.22 -2.78 23.55
N ILE A 96 -5.60 -2.11 22.46
CA ILE A 96 -6.88 -2.32 21.76
C ILE A 96 -6.92 -3.72 21.12
N LEU A 97 -5.81 -4.16 20.51
CA LEU A 97 -5.72 -5.47 19.87
C LEU A 97 -5.15 -6.56 20.81
N GLY A 98 -4.66 -6.20 21.99
CA GLY A 98 -4.16 -7.13 23.00
C GLY A 98 -2.86 -7.84 22.62
N ILE A 99 -2.10 -7.34 21.65
CA ILE A 99 -0.85 -7.95 21.17
C ILE A 99 0.23 -6.90 20.87
N ASN A 100 1.49 -7.34 20.96
CA ASN A 100 2.63 -6.56 20.50
C ASN A 100 2.69 -6.57 18.96
N ARG A 101 2.87 -5.41 18.37
CA ARG A 101 2.79 -5.19 16.91
C ARG A 101 4.01 -4.46 16.38
N ARG A 102 4.38 -4.77 15.14
CA ARG A 102 5.46 -4.10 14.42
C ARG A 102 4.90 -3.15 13.35
N LEU A 103 5.59 -2.05 13.13
CA LEU A 103 5.36 -1.11 12.03
C LEU A 103 6.55 -1.16 11.07
N THR A 104 6.34 -0.76 9.84
CA THR A 104 7.41 -0.32 8.94
C THR A 104 7.29 1.19 8.80
N VAL A 105 8.37 1.91 9.08
CA VAL A 105 8.40 3.38 9.05
C VAL A 105 9.52 3.84 8.13
N TYR A 106 9.17 4.63 7.11
CA TYR A 106 10.11 5.35 6.27
C TYR A 106 10.29 6.77 6.79
N THR A 107 11.53 7.21 6.91
CA THR A 107 11.91 8.61 7.17
C THR A 107 12.71 9.15 5.99
N PRO A 108 12.47 10.41 5.53
CA PRO A 108 13.09 10.93 4.32
C PRO A 108 14.58 11.22 4.50
N TYR A 109 15.32 11.30 3.37
CA TYR A 109 16.73 11.70 3.38
C TYR A 109 16.96 12.98 4.22
N GLY A 110 17.99 12.95 5.04
CA GLY A 110 18.34 14.05 5.95
C GLY A 110 17.55 14.06 7.26
N TYR A 111 16.63 13.12 7.48
CA TYR A 111 15.91 13.03 8.76
C TYR A 111 16.88 12.89 9.93
N GLU A 112 17.87 12.01 9.88
CA GLU A 112 18.80 11.76 10.99
C GLU A 112 19.71 12.96 11.32
N THR A 113 20.05 13.75 10.31
CA THR A 113 20.97 14.89 10.46
C THR A 113 20.25 16.20 10.76
N ASN A 114 19.05 16.40 10.25
CA ASN A 114 18.24 17.61 10.48
C ASN A 114 17.29 17.44 11.67
N THR A 115 17.84 17.52 12.88
CA THR A 115 17.12 17.23 14.14
C THR A 115 16.03 18.28 14.50
N LYS A 116 15.98 19.43 13.83
CA LYS A 116 15.00 20.50 14.12
C LYS A 116 13.76 20.43 13.22
N THR A 117 13.85 19.80 12.07
CA THR A 117 12.74 19.73 11.12
C THR A 117 11.68 18.72 11.59
N LYS A 118 10.43 19.13 11.51
CA LYS A 118 9.25 18.28 11.71
C LYS A 118 8.62 17.98 10.35
N TYR A 119 8.07 16.78 10.20
CA TYR A 119 7.58 16.26 8.94
C TYR A 119 6.08 15.95 9.01
N PRO A 120 5.33 16.09 7.91
CA PRO A 120 4.00 15.52 7.80
C PRO A 120 4.09 13.99 7.71
N VAL A 121 2.97 13.31 7.94
CA VAL A 121 2.90 11.84 8.02
C VAL A 121 1.85 11.30 7.06
N LEU A 122 2.25 10.33 6.23
CA LEU A 122 1.37 9.46 5.45
C LEU A 122 1.24 8.11 6.15
N TYR A 123 0.02 7.71 6.50
CA TYR A 123 -0.32 6.36 6.94
C TYR A 123 -0.75 5.57 5.69
N LEU A 124 0.03 4.55 5.32
CA LEU A 124 -0.09 3.82 4.05
C LEU A 124 -0.41 2.35 4.32
N LEU A 125 -1.66 1.95 4.03
CA LEU A 125 -2.27 0.71 4.47
C LEU A 125 -2.26 -0.35 3.37
N HIS A 126 -1.86 -1.59 3.70
CA HIS A 126 -1.82 -2.72 2.78
C HIS A 126 -3.18 -3.40 2.60
N GLY A 127 -3.30 -4.28 1.61
CA GLY A 127 -4.47 -5.10 1.33
C GLY A 127 -4.50 -6.43 2.08
N ALA A 128 -5.58 -7.18 1.92
CA ALA A 128 -5.72 -8.50 2.50
C ALA A 128 -4.56 -9.43 2.08
N GLY A 129 -4.08 -10.25 3.02
CA GLY A 129 -2.94 -11.14 2.80
C GLY A 129 -1.56 -10.48 2.88
N GLY A 130 -1.49 -9.15 2.90
CA GLY A 130 -0.25 -8.40 3.13
C GLY A 130 0.05 -8.22 4.63
N ASP A 131 1.07 -7.45 4.91
CA ASP A 131 1.48 -7.04 6.26
C ASP A 131 2.23 -5.70 6.20
N GLU A 132 2.88 -5.31 7.30
CA GLU A 132 3.60 -4.03 7.41
C GLU A 132 4.78 -3.88 6.43
N GLU A 133 5.21 -4.95 5.76
CA GLU A 133 6.29 -4.89 4.76
C GLU A 133 5.79 -4.83 3.31
N ALA A 134 4.49 -5.03 3.06
CA ALA A 134 3.95 -5.13 1.71
C ALA A 134 4.25 -3.88 0.86
N TRP A 135 4.02 -2.68 1.39
CA TRP A 135 4.30 -1.44 0.69
C TRP A 135 5.79 -1.14 0.53
N SER A 136 6.64 -1.55 1.47
CA SER A 136 8.09 -1.36 1.35
C SER A 136 8.72 -2.34 0.35
N SER A 137 8.23 -3.58 0.29
CA SER A 137 8.72 -4.62 -0.60
C SER A 137 8.11 -4.53 -2.00
N MET A 138 6.85 -4.89 -2.16
CA MET A 138 6.15 -4.91 -3.45
C MET A 138 5.80 -3.49 -3.95
N GLY A 139 5.46 -2.58 -3.05
CA GLY A 139 5.06 -1.21 -3.35
C GLY A 139 6.21 -0.26 -3.67
N ARG A 140 7.46 -0.62 -3.35
CA ARG A 140 8.65 0.23 -3.60
C ARG A 140 8.56 1.62 -2.98
N THR A 141 7.87 1.75 -1.85
CA THR A 141 7.53 3.05 -1.23
C THR A 141 8.75 3.93 -1.00
N ALA A 142 9.84 3.38 -0.45
CA ALA A 142 11.06 4.16 -0.19
C ALA A 142 11.64 4.71 -1.50
N GLN A 143 11.78 3.88 -2.54
CA GLN A 143 12.35 4.27 -3.81
C GLN A 143 11.50 5.33 -4.51
N ILE A 144 10.18 5.15 -4.54
CA ILE A 144 9.26 6.12 -5.15
C ILE A 144 9.37 7.47 -4.45
N LEU A 145 9.31 7.48 -3.12
CA LEU A 145 9.38 8.74 -2.36
C LEU A 145 10.74 9.40 -2.42
N ASP A 146 11.83 8.63 -2.34
CA ASP A 146 13.18 9.15 -2.47
C ASP A 146 13.36 9.90 -3.80
N ASN A 147 12.93 9.29 -4.92
CA ASN A 147 12.98 9.90 -6.25
C ASN A 147 12.08 11.14 -6.35
N LEU A 148 10.83 11.05 -5.88
CA LEU A 148 9.91 12.19 -5.92
C LEU A 148 10.40 13.37 -5.06
N ILE A 149 10.97 13.09 -3.89
CA ILE A 149 11.52 14.11 -2.99
C ILE A 149 12.80 14.70 -3.58
N GLU A 150 13.71 13.88 -4.11
CA GLU A 150 14.95 14.34 -4.76
C GLU A 150 14.68 15.24 -5.97
N LYS A 151 13.65 14.92 -6.75
CA LYS A 151 13.17 15.71 -7.90
C LYS A 151 12.36 16.97 -7.48
N GLY A 152 12.08 17.17 -6.19
CA GLY A 152 11.28 18.26 -5.67
C GLY A 152 9.77 18.16 -6.01
N LEU A 153 9.30 17.00 -6.43
CA LEU A 153 7.91 16.75 -6.81
C LEU A 153 7.02 16.46 -5.60
N ALA A 154 7.56 15.81 -4.56
CA ALA A 154 6.85 15.55 -3.31
C ALA A 154 7.52 16.26 -2.13
N LYS A 155 6.72 16.62 -1.12
CA LYS A 155 7.24 17.13 0.15
C LYS A 155 7.94 15.98 0.92
N PRO A 156 9.09 16.24 1.58
CA PRO A 156 9.64 15.29 2.53
C PRO A 156 8.61 14.93 3.60
N MET A 157 8.33 13.64 3.77
CA MET A 157 7.32 13.11 4.69
C MET A 157 7.80 11.82 5.36
N ILE A 158 7.25 11.53 6.52
CA ILE A 158 7.33 10.22 7.17
C ILE A 158 6.21 9.35 6.59
N VAL A 159 6.49 8.06 6.32
CA VAL A 159 5.44 7.11 5.96
C VAL A 159 5.40 5.99 6.97
N VAL A 160 4.20 5.72 7.47
CA VAL A 160 3.92 4.66 8.44
C VAL A 160 3.11 3.58 7.74
N MET A 161 3.64 2.39 7.69
CA MET A 161 3.05 1.20 7.09
C MET A 161 2.76 0.19 8.19
N PRO A 162 1.55 0.20 8.77
CA PRO A 162 1.16 -0.75 9.81
C PRO A 162 0.65 -2.06 9.22
N ASN A 163 0.56 -3.10 10.06
CA ASN A 163 -0.13 -4.33 9.71
C ASN A 163 -1.64 -4.18 9.98
N GLY A 164 -2.43 -4.23 8.91
CA GLY A 164 -3.89 -4.07 8.97
C GLY A 164 -4.67 -5.32 9.35
N ASN A 165 -4.00 -6.48 9.49
CA ASN A 165 -4.65 -7.71 9.96
C ASN A 165 -4.54 -7.80 11.48
N PRO A 166 -5.64 -7.71 12.21
CA PRO A 166 -5.59 -7.61 13.66
C PRO A 166 -4.99 -8.83 14.36
N ASN A 167 -5.22 -10.02 13.81
CA ASN A 167 -4.75 -11.30 14.34
C ASN A 167 -3.50 -11.85 13.65
N GLN A 168 -2.94 -11.12 12.69
CA GLN A 168 -1.73 -11.54 11.99
C GLN A 168 -0.48 -11.12 12.76
N GLN A 169 0.49 -12.01 12.87
CA GLN A 169 1.80 -11.70 13.40
C GLN A 169 2.53 -10.69 12.46
N ALA A 170 3.49 -9.97 13.03
CA ALA A 170 4.41 -9.17 12.25
C ALA A 170 5.19 -10.04 11.25
N ALA A 171 5.52 -9.47 10.09
CA ALA A 171 6.27 -10.17 9.06
C ALA A 171 7.57 -10.77 9.61
N GLN A 172 7.89 -11.98 9.13
CA GLN A 172 9.14 -12.68 9.43
C GLN A 172 9.46 -12.87 10.93
N THR A 173 8.43 -12.96 11.76
CA THR A 173 8.60 -13.11 13.21
C THR A 173 8.10 -14.47 13.68
N PHE A 174 8.87 -15.12 14.55
CA PHE A 174 8.52 -16.39 15.16
C PHE A 174 8.05 -16.21 16.62
N GLY A 175 7.14 -17.09 17.06
CA GLY A 175 6.80 -17.24 18.47
C GLY A 175 5.97 -16.11 19.08
N LEU A 176 5.44 -15.19 18.29
CA LEU A 176 4.50 -14.21 18.81
C LEU A 176 3.13 -14.87 19.04
N PRO A 177 2.45 -14.53 20.13
CA PRO A 177 1.09 -14.97 20.34
C PRO A 177 0.18 -14.38 19.27
N THR A 178 -0.75 -15.19 18.77
CA THR A 178 -1.86 -14.74 17.94
C THR A 178 -3.10 -14.61 18.81
N THR A 179 -3.89 -13.59 18.57
CA THR A 179 -5.24 -13.49 19.16
C THR A 179 -6.25 -14.11 18.21
N GLU A 180 -7.26 -14.77 18.74
CA GLU A 180 -8.45 -15.11 17.96
C GLU A 180 -9.22 -13.81 17.73
N TYR A 181 -9.27 -13.38 16.48
CA TYR A 181 -9.98 -12.18 16.06
C TYR A 181 -11.01 -12.57 15.00
N ASP A 182 -12.28 -12.56 15.37
CA ASP A 182 -13.36 -12.73 14.41
C ASP A 182 -13.78 -11.35 13.86
N TRP A 183 -13.34 -11.02 12.66
CA TRP A 183 -13.71 -9.79 11.95
C TRP A 183 -15.20 -9.73 11.59
N ARG A 184 -15.92 -10.87 11.65
CA ARG A 184 -17.37 -10.94 11.41
C ARG A 184 -18.16 -10.46 12.61
N ASP A 185 -17.56 -10.51 13.80
CA ASP A 185 -18.14 -9.93 15.01
C ASP A 185 -18.21 -8.40 14.84
N PRO A 186 -19.40 -7.79 14.89
CA PRO A 186 -19.55 -6.33 14.79
C PRO A 186 -18.70 -5.56 15.82
N ALA A 187 -18.48 -6.14 17.01
CA ALA A 187 -17.65 -5.52 18.04
C ALA A 187 -16.17 -5.41 17.62
N ASN A 188 -15.72 -6.33 16.76
CA ASN A 188 -14.33 -6.38 16.32
C ASN A 188 -14.08 -5.63 15.01
N ARG A 189 -15.11 -5.38 14.22
CA ARG A 189 -15.00 -4.87 12.84
C ARG A 189 -14.09 -3.67 12.67
N ASN A 190 -14.11 -2.74 13.62
CA ASN A 190 -13.38 -1.47 13.56
C ASN A 190 -12.21 -1.39 14.56
N LEU A 191 -11.89 -2.45 15.29
CA LEU A 191 -10.82 -2.42 16.30
C LEU A 191 -9.46 -2.03 15.71
N TYR A 192 -9.13 -2.53 14.51
CA TYR A 192 -7.90 -2.10 13.85
C TYR A 192 -7.91 -0.61 13.50
N VAL A 193 -9.03 -0.08 13.00
CA VAL A 193 -9.18 1.36 12.69
C VAL A 193 -9.05 2.19 13.95
N GLN A 194 -9.63 1.72 15.05
CA GLN A 194 -9.48 2.35 16.35
C GLN A 194 -8.01 2.33 16.82
N SER A 195 -7.34 1.17 16.74
CA SER A 195 -5.91 1.06 17.06
C SER A 195 -5.04 1.97 16.19
N LEU A 196 -5.35 2.09 14.90
CA LEU A 196 -4.64 3.01 14.00
C LEU A 196 -4.69 4.45 14.50
N VAL A 197 -5.88 4.93 14.87
CA VAL A 197 -6.08 6.33 15.25
C VAL A 197 -5.70 6.60 16.70
N GLU A 198 -6.05 5.71 17.62
CA GLU A 198 -5.90 5.95 19.05
C GLU A 198 -4.56 5.46 19.63
N GLU A 199 -3.85 4.56 18.91
CA GLU A 199 -2.56 4.04 19.36
C GLU A 199 -1.41 4.37 18.40
N ILE A 200 -1.54 4.04 17.09
CA ILE A 200 -0.44 4.21 16.13
C ILE A 200 -0.17 5.70 15.88
N VAL A 201 -1.19 6.52 15.66
CA VAL A 201 -1.00 7.97 15.45
C VAL A 201 -0.27 8.61 16.63
N PRO A 202 -0.72 8.44 17.90
CA PRO A 202 0.00 8.97 19.07
C PRO A 202 1.40 8.37 19.24
N PHE A 203 1.59 7.08 18.97
CA PHE A 203 2.91 6.45 19.04
C PHE A 203 3.91 7.11 18.08
N ILE A 204 3.50 7.36 16.84
CA ILE A 204 4.33 8.02 15.84
C ILE A 204 4.63 9.46 16.23
N GLU A 205 3.66 10.20 16.73
CA GLU A 205 3.83 11.60 17.16
C GLU A 205 4.73 11.74 18.38
N LYS A 206 4.76 10.73 19.24
CA LYS A 206 5.65 10.69 20.41
C LYS A 206 7.09 10.34 20.04
N ASN A 207 7.30 9.42 19.07
CA ASN A 207 8.60 8.84 18.80
C ASN A 207 9.32 9.44 17.58
N TYR A 208 8.61 10.18 16.72
CA TYR A 208 9.14 10.78 15.50
C TYR A 208 8.88 12.29 15.47
N ARG A 209 9.72 13.02 14.73
CA ARG A 209 9.58 14.46 14.54
C ARG A 209 8.46 14.78 13.54
N THR A 210 7.25 14.78 14.03
CA THR A 210 6.04 15.01 13.24
C THR A 210 5.45 16.40 13.47
N VAL A 211 4.71 16.90 12.50
CA VAL A 211 3.79 18.02 12.68
C VAL A 211 2.43 17.42 13.09
N ALA A 212 2.17 17.37 14.39
CA ALA A 212 0.97 16.76 14.99
C ALA A 212 -0.31 17.60 14.76
N LYS A 213 -0.72 17.74 13.49
CA LYS A 213 -1.91 18.48 13.07
C LYS A 213 -2.63 17.72 11.97
N LYS A 214 -3.97 17.78 11.93
CA LYS A 214 -4.80 17.22 10.88
C LYS A 214 -4.28 17.57 9.49
N SER A 215 -3.92 18.84 9.27
CA SER A 215 -3.40 19.35 7.98
C SER A 215 -2.05 18.74 7.53
N HIS A 216 -1.43 17.95 8.38
CA HIS A 216 -0.17 17.27 8.11
C HIS A 216 -0.27 15.75 8.29
N ARG A 217 -1.51 15.20 8.29
CA ARG A 217 -1.75 13.76 8.27
C ARG A 217 -2.50 13.38 7.01
N ALA A 218 -1.96 12.38 6.31
CA ALA A 218 -2.58 11.72 5.17
C ALA A 218 -2.83 10.25 5.50
N ILE A 219 -3.89 9.69 4.95
CA ILE A 219 -4.19 8.27 5.00
C ILE A 219 -4.45 7.77 3.59
N ALA A 220 -3.80 6.68 3.22
CA ALA A 220 -4.00 5.99 1.96
C ALA A 220 -3.95 4.48 2.18
N GLY A 221 -4.64 3.71 1.34
CA GLY A 221 -4.56 2.27 1.45
C GLY A 221 -5.18 1.56 0.26
N LEU A 222 -4.66 0.37 -0.04
CA LEU A 222 -5.13 -0.45 -1.14
C LEU A 222 -6.07 -1.56 -0.65
N SER A 223 -7.12 -1.87 -1.41
CA SER A 223 -8.02 -3.00 -1.13
C SER A 223 -8.57 -2.95 0.31
N MET A 224 -8.33 -3.93 1.15
CA MET A 224 -8.66 -3.91 2.58
C MET A 224 -8.19 -2.61 3.26
N GLY A 225 -6.96 -2.14 2.98
CA GLY A 225 -6.44 -0.86 3.47
C GLY A 225 -7.20 0.35 2.92
N GLY A 226 -7.77 0.24 1.71
CA GLY A 226 -8.71 1.23 1.16
C GLY A 226 -10.00 1.30 1.99
N GLY A 227 -10.54 0.14 2.38
CA GLY A 227 -11.68 0.04 3.30
C GLY A 227 -11.36 0.66 4.67
N HIS A 228 -10.17 0.37 5.22
CA HIS A 228 -9.71 1.02 6.45
C HIS A 228 -9.54 2.54 6.30
N THR A 229 -9.10 3.00 5.12
CA THR A 229 -9.00 4.44 4.80
C THR A 229 -10.36 5.13 4.83
N ILE A 230 -11.37 4.53 4.20
CA ILE A 230 -12.77 5.02 4.20
C ILE A 230 -13.31 5.02 5.64
N ALA A 231 -13.17 3.91 6.36
CA ALA A 231 -13.66 3.79 7.72
C ALA A 231 -12.98 4.78 8.68
N ALA A 232 -11.63 4.88 8.64
CA ALA A 232 -10.89 5.79 9.52
C ALA A 232 -11.25 7.26 9.28
N SER A 233 -11.35 7.68 8.01
CA SER A 233 -11.73 9.06 7.69
C SER A 233 -13.19 9.38 8.07
N GLY A 234 -14.09 8.39 7.94
CA GLY A 234 -15.50 8.55 8.31
C GLY A 234 -15.74 8.58 9.82
N MET A 235 -15.08 7.68 10.56
CA MET A 235 -15.19 7.59 12.03
C MET A 235 -14.45 8.71 12.75
N TYR A 236 -13.34 9.19 12.18
CA TYR A 236 -12.45 10.19 12.77
C TYR A 236 -12.19 11.37 11.81
N PRO A 237 -13.23 12.13 11.44
CA PRO A 237 -13.14 13.16 10.39
C PRO A 237 -12.18 14.31 10.72
N ASP A 238 -11.79 14.46 11.98
CA ASP A 238 -10.85 15.50 12.45
C ASP A 238 -9.39 15.07 12.48
N VAL A 239 -9.05 13.86 11.96
CA VAL A 239 -7.70 13.30 12.06
C VAL A 239 -6.88 13.49 10.79
N PHE A 240 -7.47 13.31 9.60
CA PHE A 240 -6.78 13.32 8.32
C PHE A 240 -7.35 14.36 7.36
N ASP A 241 -6.49 15.19 6.75
CA ASP A 241 -6.89 16.13 5.69
C ASP A 241 -6.70 15.59 4.27
N TYR A 242 -5.93 14.52 4.11
CA TYR A 242 -5.67 13.87 2.84
C TYR A 242 -6.12 12.41 2.93
N ILE A 243 -7.06 12.01 2.08
CA ILE A 243 -7.77 10.74 2.13
C ILE A 243 -7.67 10.08 0.76
N CYS A 244 -6.97 8.95 0.66
CA CYS A 244 -6.66 8.33 -0.63
C CYS A 244 -7.00 6.81 -0.63
N PRO A 245 -8.28 6.39 -0.76
CA PRO A 245 -8.63 4.98 -0.92
C PRO A 245 -8.26 4.49 -2.33
N LEU A 246 -7.60 3.32 -2.41
CA LEU A 246 -7.07 2.74 -3.63
C LEU A 246 -7.68 1.35 -3.86
N SER A 247 -8.15 1.07 -5.09
CA SER A 247 -8.75 -0.23 -5.43
C SER A 247 -9.77 -0.68 -4.38
N MET A 248 -10.65 0.23 -3.99
CA MET A 248 -11.71 0.02 -3.00
C MET A 248 -12.78 1.09 -3.18
N GLY A 249 -13.97 0.75 -2.76
CA GLY A 249 -15.09 1.66 -2.68
C GLY A 249 -16.09 1.18 -1.63
N ALA A 250 -17.25 1.78 -1.61
CA ALA A 250 -18.34 1.43 -0.71
C ALA A 250 -19.67 1.68 -1.37
N GLU A 251 -20.61 0.78 -1.16
CA GLU A 251 -22.01 1.02 -1.52
C GLU A 251 -22.56 2.19 -0.72
N ARG A 252 -23.39 2.99 -1.36
CA ARG A 252 -24.03 4.12 -0.70
C ARG A 252 -25.08 3.65 0.31
N THR A 253 -24.90 4.03 1.55
CA THR A 253 -25.82 3.78 2.66
C THR A 253 -26.05 5.06 3.44
N PRO A 254 -27.13 5.18 4.23
CA PRO A 254 -27.35 6.32 5.12
C PRO A 254 -26.18 6.55 6.10
N GLU A 255 -25.50 5.49 6.54
CA GLU A 255 -24.33 5.55 7.40
C GLU A 255 -23.14 6.18 6.67
N LEU A 256 -22.85 5.72 5.43
CA LEU A 256 -21.80 6.32 4.60
C LEU A 256 -22.10 7.79 4.32
N ASP A 257 -23.33 8.14 3.96
CA ASP A 257 -23.71 9.54 3.74
C ASP A 257 -23.47 10.40 4.98
N ALA A 258 -23.81 9.91 6.18
CA ALA A 258 -23.55 10.62 7.44
C ALA A 258 -22.04 10.81 7.70
N GLN A 259 -21.23 9.80 7.42
CA GLN A 259 -19.77 9.86 7.53
C GLN A 259 -19.18 10.87 6.55
N LEU A 260 -19.60 10.86 5.30
CA LEU A 260 -19.17 11.81 4.26
C LEU A 260 -19.54 13.26 4.64
N GLN A 261 -20.75 13.49 5.16
CA GLN A 261 -21.13 14.80 5.69
C GLN A 261 -20.28 15.21 6.90
N GLY A 262 -19.89 14.26 7.75
CA GLY A 262 -18.94 14.49 8.84
C GLY A 262 -17.58 14.98 8.32
N ILE A 263 -17.01 14.30 7.32
CA ILE A 263 -15.75 14.69 6.65
C ILE A 263 -15.88 16.08 6.04
N LYS A 264 -16.97 16.36 5.32
CA LYS A 264 -17.22 17.67 4.71
C LYS A 264 -17.30 18.78 5.76
N LYS A 265 -17.99 18.55 6.87
CA LYS A 265 -18.12 19.51 7.98
C LYS A 265 -16.78 19.77 8.68
N ALA A 266 -15.99 18.73 8.91
CA ALA A 266 -14.68 18.84 9.51
C ALA A 266 -13.63 19.52 8.59
N GLY A 267 -13.93 19.56 7.28
CA GLY A 267 -13.02 20.01 6.23
C GLY A 267 -11.96 18.99 5.90
N TYR A 268 -11.44 19.01 4.69
CA TYR A 268 -10.33 18.19 4.21
C TYR A 268 -9.65 18.94 3.06
N LYS A 269 -8.43 18.50 2.68
CA LYS A 269 -7.66 19.13 1.61
C LYS A 269 -7.64 18.32 0.33
N LEU A 270 -7.73 16.99 0.45
CA LEU A 270 -7.71 16.09 -0.70
C LEU A 270 -8.53 14.84 -0.39
N TYR A 271 -9.46 14.50 -1.28
CA TYR A 271 -10.03 13.17 -1.39
C TYR A 271 -9.68 12.63 -2.78
N TRP A 272 -8.82 11.60 -2.83
CA TRP A 272 -8.28 11.07 -4.08
C TRP A 272 -8.52 9.57 -4.17
N LEU A 273 -9.53 9.17 -4.93
CA LEU A 273 -9.91 7.79 -5.18
C LEU A 273 -9.21 7.26 -6.42
N ALA A 274 -8.71 6.02 -6.40
CA ALA A 274 -8.15 5.38 -7.58
C ALA A 274 -8.53 3.92 -7.71
N CYS A 275 -8.81 3.48 -8.95
CA CYS A 275 -9.11 2.09 -9.26
C CYS A 275 -8.75 1.77 -10.71
N GLY A 276 -8.33 0.53 -10.97
CA GLY A 276 -8.12 0.04 -12.33
C GLY A 276 -9.44 -0.33 -13.01
N ASN A 277 -9.55 -0.08 -14.32
CA ASN A 277 -10.78 -0.32 -15.09
C ASN A 277 -11.17 -1.81 -15.22
N THR A 278 -10.25 -2.73 -14.92
CA THR A 278 -10.50 -4.18 -14.87
C THR A 278 -10.32 -4.76 -13.47
N ASP A 279 -10.24 -3.90 -12.44
CA ASP A 279 -10.23 -4.31 -11.03
C ASP A 279 -11.60 -4.87 -10.65
N PHE A 280 -11.64 -5.98 -9.91
CA PHE A 280 -12.91 -6.57 -9.46
C PHE A 280 -13.68 -5.67 -8.48
N LEU A 281 -13.03 -4.65 -7.90
CA LEU A 281 -13.65 -3.61 -7.06
C LEU A 281 -13.97 -2.31 -7.84
N PHE A 282 -13.88 -2.32 -9.17
CA PHE A 282 -14.13 -1.13 -9.98
C PHE A 282 -15.53 -0.57 -9.78
N GLU A 283 -16.55 -1.43 -9.77
CA GLU A 283 -17.93 -0.99 -9.54
C GLU A 283 -18.13 -0.43 -8.12
N ASN A 284 -17.48 -1.02 -7.11
CA ASN A 284 -17.53 -0.46 -5.76
C ASN A 284 -16.87 0.92 -5.69
N ALA A 285 -15.78 1.15 -6.43
CA ALA A 285 -15.14 2.45 -6.53
C ALA A 285 -16.05 3.47 -7.23
N ASN A 286 -16.76 3.07 -8.29
CA ASN A 286 -17.76 3.91 -8.96
C ASN A 286 -18.92 4.30 -8.02
N GLU A 287 -19.36 3.39 -7.14
CA GLU A 287 -20.41 3.72 -6.16
C GLU A 287 -19.90 4.73 -5.11
N LEU A 288 -18.66 4.62 -4.67
CA LEU A 288 -18.06 5.63 -3.78
C LEU A 288 -17.94 7.01 -4.46
N ASP A 289 -17.51 7.06 -5.72
CA ASP A 289 -17.45 8.29 -6.53
C ASP A 289 -18.81 8.99 -6.60
N LYS A 290 -19.87 8.22 -6.89
CA LYS A 290 -21.25 8.72 -6.88
C LYS A 290 -21.69 9.21 -5.50
N ALA A 291 -21.32 8.50 -4.43
CA ALA A 291 -21.65 8.89 -3.07
C ALA A 291 -20.95 10.19 -2.67
N LEU A 292 -19.66 10.35 -3.00
CA LEU A 292 -18.90 11.57 -2.77
C LEU A 292 -19.53 12.76 -3.51
N THR A 293 -19.86 12.57 -4.79
CA THR A 293 -20.55 13.59 -5.62
C THR A 293 -21.90 13.97 -5.02
N ALA A 294 -22.73 12.99 -4.66
CA ALA A 294 -24.07 13.22 -4.12
C ALA A 294 -24.04 13.95 -2.76
N ASN A 295 -22.99 13.76 -1.96
CA ASN A 295 -22.75 14.45 -0.70
C ASN A 295 -22.02 15.79 -0.90
N GLY A 296 -21.63 16.17 -2.13
CA GLY A 296 -20.97 17.40 -2.48
C GLY A 296 -19.58 17.52 -1.88
N LEU A 297 -18.83 16.42 -1.84
CA LEU A 297 -17.40 16.40 -1.53
C LEU A 297 -16.61 16.60 -2.83
N GLU A 298 -15.73 17.60 -2.83
CA GLU A 298 -14.76 17.77 -3.93
C GLU A 298 -13.74 16.63 -3.87
N HIS A 299 -13.56 15.91 -4.96
CA HIS A 299 -12.67 14.76 -5.02
C HIS A 299 -12.13 14.53 -6.43
N THR A 300 -11.09 13.72 -6.52
CA THR A 300 -10.55 13.23 -7.78
C THR A 300 -10.75 11.72 -7.86
N TYR A 301 -11.33 11.24 -8.95
CA TYR A 301 -11.35 9.81 -9.26
C TYR A 301 -10.37 9.51 -10.40
N PHE A 302 -9.28 8.85 -10.08
CA PHE A 302 -8.25 8.44 -11.02
C PHE A 302 -8.51 7.00 -11.49
N VAL A 303 -8.98 6.83 -12.71
CA VAL A 303 -9.15 5.52 -13.33
C VAL A 303 -7.91 5.20 -14.17
N SER A 304 -7.26 4.07 -13.86
CA SER A 304 -6.14 3.56 -14.66
C SER A 304 -6.56 2.34 -15.48
N ASP A 305 -5.74 1.96 -16.43
CA ASP A 305 -5.82 0.62 -17.03
C ASP A 305 -5.39 -0.45 -16.01
N GLY A 306 -5.82 -1.71 -16.27
CA GLY A 306 -5.43 -2.86 -15.48
C GLY A 306 -6.31 -3.12 -14.26
N GLY A 307 -5.94 -4.14 -13.49
CA GLY A 307 -6.75 -4.72 -12.42
C GLY A 307 -6.17 -4.48 -11.02
N HIS A 308 -6.47 -5.42 -10.12
CA HIS A 308 -6.12 -5.42 -8.70
C HIS A 308 -4.67 -5.88 -8.50
N VAL A 309 -3.68 -5.05 -8.85
CA VAL A 309 -2.27 -5.43 -8.97
C VAL A 309 -1.31 -4.36 -8.46
N TRP A 310 -0.12 -4.78 -8.01
CA TRP A 310 0.93 -3.90 -7.51
C TRP A 310 1.39 -2.85 -8.53
N ALA A 311 1.34 -3.15 -9.83
CA ALA A 311 1.62 -2.19 -10.89
C ALA A 311 0.76 -0.92 -10.77
N ASN A 312 -0.54 -1.09 -10.52
CA ASN A 312 -1.46 0.02 -10.29
C ASN A 312 -1.19 0.73 -8.97
N TRP A 313 -0.94 0.02 -7.89
CA TRP A 313 -0.70 0.65 -6.59
C TRP A 313 0.61 1.43 -6.53
N ARG A 314 1.67 0.97 -7.22
CA ARG A 314 2.91 1.77 -7.43
C ARG A 314 2.62 3.04 -8.24
N LEU A 315 1.85 2.92 -9.32
CA LEU A 315 1.41 4.06 -10.12
C LEU A 315 0.63 5.06 -9.25
N TYR A 316 -0.30 4.58 -8.42
CA TYR A 316 -1.11 5.45 -7.56
C TYR A 316 -0.25 6.20 -6.54
N LEU A 317 0.66 5.51 -5.84
CA LEU A 317 1.59 6.16 -4.91
C LEU A 317 2.43 7.23 -5.62
N ASN A 318 2.97 6.91 -6.80
CA ASN A 318 3.76 7.84 -7.60
C ASN A 318 2.93 9.06 -8.07
N THR A 319 1.61 8.91 -8.23
CA THR A 319 0.70 9.96 -8.70
C THR A 319 0.18 10.83 -7.56
N PHE A 320 -0.27 10.24 -6.44
CA PHE A 320 -0.90 11.03 -5.37
C PHE A 320 0.11 11.63 -4.39
N ALA A 321 1.28 11.00 -4.15
CA ALA A 321 2.27 11.54 -3.21
C ALA A 321 2.70 12.98 -3.52
N PRO A 322 2.86 13.41 -4.79
CA PRO A 322 3.08 14.80 -5.16
C PRO A 322 1.95 15.77 -4.78
N LEU A 323 0.75 15.29 -4.52
CA LEU A 323 -0.41 16.13 -4.16
C LEU A 323 -0.52 16.37 -2.65
N LEU A 324 0.19 15.58 -1.84
CA LEU A 324 0.12 15.66 -0.38
C LEU A 324 0.87 16.88 0.17
N PHE A 325 0.30 17.47 1.21
CA PHE A 325 0.93 18.50 2.05
C PHE A 325 1.34 19.79 1.31
N LYS A 326 0.61 20.11 0.26
CA LYS A 326 0.76 21.39 -0.49
C LYS A 326 0.13 22.55 0.25
#